data_5d65684204bf9f409fb2a00e516b3874
#
_entry.id   5d65684204bf9f409fb2a00e516b3874
#
_cell.length_a   1.000
_cell.length_b   1.000
_cell.length_c   1.000
_cell.angle_alpha   90.00
_cell.angle_beta   90.00
_cell.angle_gamma   90.00
#
_symmetry.space_group_name_H-M   'P 1'
#
loop_
_entity.id
_entity.type
_entity.pdbx_description
1 polymer ?
#
loop_
_entity_poly.entity_id
_entity_poly.type
_entity_poly.pdbx_seq_one_letter_code
_entity_poly.pdbx_strand_id
1 'polypeptide(L)'
;PRDLDAASADWPIDAADAILCINMAHISPWEATEGLFAGAARLLPPDDGPLVLYGPYLESDVETAPSNLAFDESLKARDPRWGLRDIADVDALAARHGFKRTRRVAMPANNLVLVYRKR
;
A
#
# COMPACT_ATOMS: atom_id res chain seq x y z
N PRO A 1 20.59 -7.54 -2.33
CA PRO A 1 19.35 -6.82 -2.61
C PRO A 1 19.35 -6.24 -4.02
N ARG A 2 18.18 -6.12 -4.61
CA ARG A 2 18.01 -5.51 -5.93
C ARG A 2 17.19 -4.24 -5.81
N ASP A 3 17.54 -3.23 -6.57
CA ASP A 3 16.75 -2.03 -6.66
C ASP A 3 15.46 -2.33 -7.43
N LEU A 4 14.33 -1.79 -6.93
CA LEU A 4 13.03 -1.98 -7.53
C LEU A 4 12.26 -0.67 -7.49
N ASP A 5 11.81 -0.22 -8.66
CA ASP A 5 10.87 0.88 -8.78
C ASP A 5 9.46 0.29 -8.91
N ALA A 6 8.63 0.47 -7.89
CA ALA A 6 7.28 -0.09 -7.87
C ALA A 6 6.41 0.43 -9.00
N ALA A 7 6.64 1.66 -9.45
CA ALA A 7 5.89 2.25 -10.56
C ALA A 7 6.30 1.70 -11.91
N SER A 8 7.47 1.04 -12.01
CA SER A 8 7.96 0.45 -13.25
C SER A 8 7.19 -0.83 -13.59
N ALA A 9 6.99 -1.10 -14.86
CA ALA A 9 6.44 -2.37 -15.34
C ALA A 9 7.46 -3.51 -15.28
N ASP A 10 8.75 -3.18 -15.19
CA ASP A 10 9.85 -4.15 -15.22
C ASP A 10 10.45 -4.32 -13.82
N TRP A 11 9.99 -5.32 -13.09
CA TRP A 11 10.60 -5.69 -11.83
C TRP A 11 11.67 -6.76 -12.04
N PRO A 12 12.78 -6.73 -11.26
CA PRO A 12 13.92 -7.64 -11.48
C PRO A 12 13.70 -9.06 -10.95
N ILE A 13 12.46 -9.45 -10.67
CA ILE A 13 12.09 -10.78 -10.20
C ILE A 13 10.90 -11.30 -10.99
N ASP A 14 10.72 -12.62 -11.05
CA ASP A 14 9.68 -13.28 -11.84
C ASP A 14 8.53 -13.84 -10.99
N ALA A 15 8.77 -14.09 -9.71
CA ALA A 15 7.77 -14.67 -8.81
C ALA A 15 8.09 -14.36 -7.35
N ALA A 16 7.05 -14.39 -6.52
CA ALA A 16 7.16 -14.26 -5.07
C ALA A 16 6.01 -15.01 -4.41
N ASP A 17 6.23 -15.54 -3.20
CA ASP A 17 5.19 -16.21 -2.42
C ASP A 17 4.36 -15.22 -1.61
N ALA A 18 4.97 -14.10 -1.21
CA ALA A 18 4.35 -13.03 -0.46
C ALA A 18 5.08 -11.72 -0.73
N ILE A 19 4.39 -10.60 -0.58
CA ILE A 19 4.98 -9.27 -0.71
C ILE A 19 4.64 -8.46 0.52
N LEU A 20 5.66 -7.83 1.12
CA LEU A 20 5.52 -6.92 2.25
C LEU A 20 6.03 -5.55 1.86
N CYS A 21 5.21 -4.53 2.08
CA CYS A 21 5.55 -3.15 1.79
C CYS A 21 5.33 -2.29 3.04
N ILE A 22 6.41 -1.69 3.53
CA ILE A 22 6.40 -0.92 4.77
C ILE A 22 6.63 0.55 4.46
N ASN A 23 5.70 1.41 4.90
CA ASN A 23 5.82 2.87 4.83
C ASN A 23 6.13 3.43 3.43
N MET A 24 5.59 2.81 2.38
CA MET A 24 5.83 3.26 1.01
C MET A 24 4.68 4.13 0.46
N ALA A 25 3.43 3.73 0.69
CA ALA A 25 2.29 4.32 -0.01
C ALA A 25 2.13 5.82 0.22
N HIS A 26 2.50 6.31 1.41
CA HIS A 26 2.39 7.71 1.78
C HIS A 26 3.65 8.53 1.47
N ILE A 27 4.78 7.88 1.19
CA ILE A 27 6.08 8.54 0.88
C ILE A 27 6.45 8.26 -0.59
N SER A 28 5.47 8.26 -1.47
CA SER A 28 5.66 8.05 -2.89
C SER A 28 4.44 8.56 -3.65
N PRO A 29 4.57 8.85 -4.95
CA PRO A 29 3.41 9.16 -5.78
C PRO A 29 2.45 7.97 -5.82
N TRP A 30 1.17 8.26 -6.06
CA TRP A 30 0.14 7.24 -6.16
C TRP A 30 0.47 6.16 -7.19
N GLU A 31 1.15 6.51 -8.28
CA GLU A 31 1.59 5.59 -9.32
C GLU A 31 2.45 4.46 -8.77
N ALA A 32 3.21 4.70 -7.70
CA ALA A 32 3.99 3.65 -7.05
C ALA A 32 3.09 2.61 -6.38
N THR A 33 2.00 3.04 -5.75
CA THR A 33 1.01 2.13 -5.17
C THR A 33 0.26 1.37 -6.26
N GLU A 34 -0.11 2.04 -7.36
CA GLU A 34 -0.70 1.37 -8.52
C GLU A 34 0.23 0.30 -9.09
N GLY A 35 1.52 0.65 -9.25
CA GLY A 35 2.54 -0.28 -9.72
C GLY A 35 2.78 -1.45 -8.77
N LEU A 36 2.68 -1.21 -7.47
CA LEU A 36 2.79 -2.27 -6.47
C LEU A 36 1.72 -3.33 -6.65
N PHE A 37 0.45 -2.94 -6.80
CA PHE A 37 -0.64 -3.90 -7.02
C PHE A 37 -0.52 -4.60 -8.37
N ALA A 38 -0.15 -3.89 -9.42
CA ALA A 38 0.07 -4.49 -10.75
C ALA A 38 1.19 -5.52 -10.70
N GLY A 39 2.32 -5.19 -10.05
CA GLY A 39 3.45 -6.11 -9.90
C GLY A 39 3.10 -7.31 -9.03
N ALA A 40 2.40 -7.07 -7.91
CA ALA A 40 1.94 -8.16 -7.05
C ALA A 40 1.01 -9.11 -7.80
N ALA A 41 0.13 -8.59 -8.65
CA ALA A 41 -0.77 -9.41 -9.45
C ALA A 41 -0.01 -10.35 -10.40
N ARG A 42 1.15 -9.92 -10.89
CA ARG A 42 2.00 -10.77 -11.76
C ARG A 42 2.79 -11.80 -10.98
N LEU A 43 3.31 -11.42 -9.81
CA LEU A 43 4.31 -12.20 -9.08
C LEU A 43 3.73 -13.19 -8.09
N LEU A 44 2.60 -12.85 -7.45
CA LEU A 44 2.00 -13.69 -6.42
C LEU A 44 1.24 -14.86 -7.03
N PRO A 45 1.15 -16.01 -6.30
CA PRO A 45 0.37 -17.14 -6.77
C PRO A 45 -1.09 -16.73 -7.06
N PRO A 46 -1.74 -17.37 -8.03
CA PRO A 46 -3.11 -17.00 -8.40
C PRO A 46 -4.14 -17.20 -7.30
N ASP A 47 -3.85 -18.11 -6.37
CA ASP A 47 -4.76 -18.41 -5.26
C ASP A 47 -4.14 -17.96 -3.95
N ASP A 48 -4.73 -16.93 -3.33
CA ASP A 48 -4.47 -16.55 -1.94
C ASP A 48 -3.06 -15.99 -1.65
N GLY A 49 -2.34 -15.53 -2.67
CA GLY A 49 -1.04 -14.90 -2.46
C GLY A 49 -1.18 -13.59 -1.67
N PRO A 50 -0.47 -13.41 -0.55
CA PRO A 50 -0.63 -12.22 0.29
C PRO A 50 0.24 -11.06 -0.15
N LEU A 51 -0.38 -9.88 -0.16
CA LEU A 51 0.30 -8.59 -0.20
C LEU A 51 -0.01 -7.87 1.11
N VAL A 52 1.01 -7.54 1.88
CA VAL A 52 0.88 -6.93 3.20
C VAL A 52 1.42 -5.50 3.17
N LEU A 53 0.58 -4.54 3.55
CA LEU A 53 0.97 -3.14 3.66
C LEU A 53 1.01 -2.74 5.14
N TYR A 54 2.03 -1.98 5.52
CA TYR A 54 2.18 -1.41 6.85
C TYR A 54 2.40 0.09 6.74
N GLY A 55 1.68 0.86 7.53
CA GLY A 55 1.88 2.30 7.60
C GLY A 55 0.63 3.03 8.12
N PRO A 56 0.67 4.36 8.13
CA PRO A 56 -0.49 5.17 8.48
C PRO A 56 -1.43 5.32 7.28
N TYR A 57 -2.74 5.18 7.52
CA TYR A 57 -3.78 5.32 6.50
C TYR A 57 -4.94 6.15 7.02
N LEU A 58 -5.66 6.80 6.12
CA LEU A 58 -6.92 7.47 6.41
C LEU A 58 -8.07 6.47 6.26
N GLU A 59 -9.08 6.60 7.13
CA GLU A 59 -10.31 5.80 7.08
C GLU A 59 -11.50 6.74 7.17
N SER A 60 -12.47 6.62 6.27
CA SER A 60 -13.62 7.52 6.21
C SER A 60 -14.51 7.50 7.46
N ASP A 61 -14.58 6.35 8.14
CA ASP A 61 -15.42 6.16 9.33
C ASP A 61 -14.67 6.35 10.65
N VAL A 62 -13.38 6.72 10.58
CA VAL A 62 -12.52 6.85 11.75
C VAL A 62 -11.86 8.22 11.74
N GLU A 63 -11.98 8.93 12.86
CA GLU A 63 -11.29 10.21 13.01
C GLU A 63 -9.78 10.02 12.94
N THR A 64 -9.13 10.80 12.10
CA THR A 64 -7.67 10.74 11.93
C THR A 64 -6.99 11.38 13.14
N ALA A 65 -6.02 10.66 13.72
CA ALA A 65 -5.25 11.18 14.84
C ALA A 65 -4.54 12.49 14.47
N PRO A 66 -4.48 13.48 15.37
CA PRO A 66 -3.80 14.77 15.07
C PRO A 66 -2.36 14.61 14.61
N SER A 67 -1.62 13.63 15.15
CA SER A 67 -0.25 13.36 14.73
C SER A 67 -0.18 12.90 13.27
N ASN A 68 -1.17 12.13 12.81
CA ASN A 68 -1.23 11.70 11.41
C ASN A 68 -1.63 12.85 10.48
N LEU A 69 -2.52 13.74 10.92
CA LEU A 69 -2.84 14.94 10.13
C LEU A 69 -1.63 15.83 9.94
N ALA A 70 -0.85 16.05 11.00
CA ALA A 70 0.38 16.85 10.93
C ALA A 70 1.42 16.18 10.04
N PHE A 71 1.52 14.85 10.10
CA PHE A 71 2.42 14.07 9.27
C PHE A 71 2.05 14.17 7.79
N ASP A 72 0.76 14.07 7.48
CA ASP A 72 0.24 14.22 6.11
C ASP A 72 0.62 15.59 5.53
N GLU A 73 0.41 16.66 6.29
CA GLU A 73 0.80 18.02 5.89
C GLU A 73 2.31 18.13 5.64
N SER A 74 3.11 17.54 6.52
CA SER A 74 4.57 17.51 6.39
C SER A 74 5.02 16.80 5.11
N LEU A 75 4.38 15.67 4.79
CA LEU A 75 4.68 14.92 3.56
C LEU A 75 4.35 15.74 2.32
N LYS A 76 3.17 16.35 2.28
CA LYS A 76 2.74 17.18 1.14
C LYS A 76 3.61 18.41 0.95
N ALA A 77 4.17 18.94 2.04
CA ALA A 77 5.11 20.06 1.98
C ALA A 77 6.43 19.65 1.34
N ARG A 78 6.86 18.40 1.51
CA ARG A 78 8.09 17.88 0.89
C ARG A 78 7.88 17.50 -0.57
N ASP A 79 6.72 16.86 -0.87
CA ASP A 79 6.34 16.52 -2.23
C ASP A 79 4.81 16.50 -2.31
N PRO A 80 4.18 17.34 -3.13
CA PRO A 80 2.72 17.42 -3.21
C PRO A 80 2.06 16.12 -3.70
N ARG A 81 2.82 15.19 -4.29
CA ARG A 81 2.32 13.87 -4.71
C ARG A 81 2.26 12.87 -3.56
N TRP A 82 2.90 13.20 -2.43
CA TRP A 82 2.92 12.35 -1.24
C TRP A 82 1.74 12.68 -0.35
N GLY A 83 1.46 11.80 0.60
CA GLY A 83 0.43 12.00 1.60
C GLY A 83 -0.19 10.68 2.02
N LEU A 84 -0.90 10.70 3.15
CA LEU A 84 -1.60 9.52 3.64
C LEU A 84 -2.69 9.12 2.65
N ARG A 85 -2.80 7.82 2.39
CA ARG A 85 -3.79 7.27 1.46
C ARG A 85 -5.02 6.81 2.24
N ASP A 86 -6.18 6.96 1.64
CA ASP A 86 -7.43 6.47 2.19
C ASP A 86 -7.55 4.97 1.88
N ILE A 87 -7.90 4.17 2.89
CA ILE A 87 -8.07 2.73 2.72
C ILE A 87 -9.09 2.41 1.62
N ALA A 88 -10.16 3.20 1.50
CA ALA A 88 -11.17 3.00 0.46
C ALA A 88 -10.56 3.09 -0.95
N ASP A 89 -9.64 4.02 -1.17
CA ASP A 89 -8.94 4.17 -2.46
C ASP A 89 -8.01 2.98 -2.73
N VAL A 90 -7.30 2.52 -1.69
CA VAL A 90 -6.42 1.36 -1.79
C VAL A 90 -7.24 0.09 -2.05
N ASP A 91 -8.36 -0.09 -1.36
CA ASP A 91 -9.26 -1.22 -1.57
C ASP A 91 -9.82 -1.24 -3.01
N ALA A 92 -10.19 -0.09 -3.55
CA ALA A 92 -10.68 0.02 -4.93
C ALA A 92 -9.58 -0.35 -5.95
N LEU A 93 -8.36 0.11 -5.70
CA LEU A 93 -7.21 -0.25 -6.52
C LEU A 93 -6.93 -1.75 -6.44
N ALA A 94 -6.96 -2.32 -5.24
CA ALA A 94 -6.77 -3.75 -5.02
C ALA A 94 -7.78 -4.58 -5.83
N ALA A 95 -9.05 -4.20 -5.79
CA ALA A 95 -10.11 -4.89 -6.51
C ALA A 95 -9.86 -4.91 -8.03
N ARG A 96 -9.33 -3.81 -8.57
CA ARG A 96 -9.01 -3.73 -10.01
C ARG A 96 -7.92 -4.71 -10.43
N HIS A 97 -7.08 -5.12 -9.48
CA HIS A 97 -5.98 -6.07 -9.73
C HIS A 97 -6.24 -7.48 -9.18
N GLY A 98 -7.49 -7.76 -8.80
CA GLY A 98 -7.89 -9.08 -8.35
C GLY A 98 -7.54 -9.40 -6.90
N PHE A 99 -7.36 -8.38 -6.07
CA PHE A 99 -7.09 -8.54 -4.64
C PHE A 99 -8.30 -8.16 -3.80
N LYS A 100 -8.40 -8.79 -2.63
CA LYS A 100 -9.38 -8.43 -1.61
C LYS A 100 -8.66 -8.25 -0.27
N ARG A 101 -9.02 -7.19 0.46
CA ARG A 101 -8.51 -7.01 1.81
C ARG A 101 -9.17 -8.02 2.74
N THR A 102 -8.35 -8.83 3.41
CA THR A 102 -8.81 -9.89 4.32
C THR A 102 -8.59 -9.56 5.78
N ARG A 103 -7.68 -8.64 6.09
CA ARG A 103 -7.40 -8.23 7.47
C ARG A 103 -7.01 -6.76 7.56
N ARG A 104 -7.39 -6.15 8.67
CA ARG A 104 -6.95 -4.84 9.10
C ARG A 104 -6.56 -4.96 10.57
N VAL A 105 -5.31 -4.64 10.91
CA VAL A 105 -4.80 -4.75 12.28
C VAL A 105 -4.25 -3.40 12.72
N ALA A 106 -4.79 -2.88 13.82
CA ALA A 106 -4.28 -1.65 14.42
C ALA A 106 -2.93 -1.92 15.09
N MET A 107 -1.98 -1.04 14.84
CA MET A 107 -0.61 -1.14 15.33
C MET A 107 -0.25 0.12 16.15
N PRO A 108 0.81 0.07 16.98
CA PRO A 108 1.27 1.25 17.70
C PRO A 108 1.54 2.45 16.80
N ALA A 109 1.47 3.66 17.36
CA ALA A 109 1.73 4.93 16.69
C ALA A 109 0.76 5.22 15.53
N ASN A 110 -0.50 4.75 15.65
CA ASN A 110 -1.56 4.98 14.67
C ASN A 110 -1.26 4.41 13.28
N ASN A 111 -0.46 3.36 13.21
CA ASN A 111 -0.23 2.60 12.00
C ASN A 111 -1.23 1.44 11.87
N LEU A 112 -1.37 0.94 10.66
CA LEU A 112 -2.21 -0.20 10.35
C LEU A 112 -1.42 -1.24 9.56
N VAL A 113 -1.75 -2.50 9.77
CA VAL A 113 -1.39 -3.59 8.86
C VAL A 113 -2.62 -3.91 8.03
N LEU A 114 -2.48 -3.86 6.72
CA LEU A 114 -3.53 -4.24 5.77
C LEU A 114 -3.06 -5.46 5.00
N VAL A 115 -3.86 -6.52 5.04
CA VAL A 115 -3.54 -7.75 4.30
C VAL A 115 -4.50 -7.88 3.14
N TYR A 116 -3.93 -7.96 1.94
CA TYR A 116 -4.67 -8.22 0.71
C TYR A 116 -4.31 -9.59 0.18
N ARG A 117 -5.29 -10.35 -0.26
CA ARG A 117 -5.05 -11.65 -0.84
C ARG A 117 -5.58 -11.70 -2.26
N LYS A 118 -4.80 -12.32 -3.12
CA LYS A 118 -5.15 -12.49 -4.52
C LYS A 118 -6.23 -13.55 -4.66
N ARG A 119 -7.16 -13.26 -5.54
CA ARG A 119 -8.29 -14.17 -5.83
C ARG A 119 -8.18 -14.80 -7.18
#